data_5bdac0dea7a1058705afa820c1ef378e
#
_entry.id   5bdac0dea7a1058705afa820c1ef378e
#
_cell.length_a   1.000
_cell.length_b   1.000
_cell.length_c   1.000
_cell.angle_alpha   90.00
_cell.angle_beta   90.00
_cell.angle_gamma   90.00
#
_symmetry.space_group_name_H-M   'P 1'
#
loop_
_entity.id
_entity.type
_entity.pdbx_description
1 polymer ?
#
loop_
_entity_poly.entity_id
_entity_poly.type
_entity_poly.pdbx_seq_one_letter_code
_entity_poly.pdbx_strand_id
1 'polypeptide(L)'
;MLPKKLSNGICSLNPKVDWLALSCFMTIDNKGKVCDHEIAETVIKTSERMTYTDVTKILRDKDEELIKKYDYLVDDFKTMEELCLILREKRMKRGAIDFDFEESKIILNDNGKPIDIKPYEREIANRIIEEFMLVCNETIAEHMFWTNLPFVYRVHENPDEEKLEKFRDFIYNLGYTMKVAQDIHPRILQEVLEKVKGKKEETVVSTLLLRSMMKAKYTPECSSHFGLAATYYCHFTSPIRRYPDLQIHRIIKEYLNGKIDEKRATRLAPIVDIAAKQSSEMERLAEEAEREVDDLKKAEYMMDRIGEEFEGIISSVTSFGIFVELPNTIEGLVHITDLDDDYYIYDEQHLMLLGQRNKKVYRLGDSVKVKCAKVDIDNREIFFDILDSEQNLEEILPSEETASIIAEVKKEFGTKPETEESMETAEGFEPEEEFNE
;
A
#
# COMPACT_ATOMS: atom_id res chain seq x y z
N MET A 1 -2.74 -16.57 -11.71
CA MET A 1 -4.07 -16.47 -12.34
C MET A 1 -4.39 -17.74 -13.13
N LEU A 2 -5.69 -18.05 -13.30
CA LEU A 2 -6.13 -19.15 -14.14
C LEU A 2 -5.81 -18.87 -15.63
N PRO A 3 -5.59 -19.90 -16.48
CA PRO A 3 -5.43 -19.74 -17.92
C PRO A 3 -6.60 -18.96 -18.55
N LYS A 4 -6.35 -18.14 -19.59
CA LYS A 4 -7.35 -17.27 -20.23
C LYS A 4 -8.66 -17.98 -20.61
N LYS A 5 -8.62 -19.25 -21.07
CA LYS A 5 -9.83 -20.05 -21.38
C LYS A 5 -10.74 -20.25 -20.16
N LEU A 6 -10.16 -20.31 -18.96
CA LEU A 6 -10.94 -20.42 -17.73
C LEU A 6 -11.30 -19.03 -17.20
N SER A 7 -10.32 -18.14 -17.00
CA SER A 7 -10.53 -16.84 -16.36
C SER A 7 -11.47 -15.91 -17.15
N ASN A 8 -11.35 -15.87 -18.47
CA ASN A 8 -12.17 -15.01 -19.33
C ASN A 8 -13.35 -15.77 -19.98
N GLY A 9 -13.33 -17.11 -19.91
CA GLY A 9 -14.38 -17.98 -20.43
C GLY A 9 -15.34 -18.46 -19.34
N ILE A 10 -15.19 -19.72 -18.96
CA ILE A 10 -16.17 -20.44 -18.10
C ILE A 10 -16.29 -19.86 -16.69
N CYS A 11 -15.25 -19.19 -16.15
CA CYS A 11 -15.27 -18.58 -14.82
C CYS A 11 -15.70 -17.11 -14.83
N SER A 12 -15.81 -16.46 -16.01
CA SER A 12 -16.17 -15.06 -16.11
C SER A 12 -17.68 -14.88 -16.29
N LEU A 13 -18.26 -13.93 -15.54
CA LEU A 13 -19.69 -13.61 -15.61
C LEU A 13 -19.95 -12.69 -16.82
N ASN A 14 -19.79 -13.25 -18.02
CA ASN A 14 -19.99 -12.50 -19.26
C ASN A 14 -21.45 -12.04 -19.42
N PRO A 15 -21.72 -10.86 -20.04
CA PRO A 15 -23.05 -10.31 -20.14
C PRO A 15 -23.95 -11.12 -21.07
N LYS A 16 -25.26 -11.05 -20.80
CA LYS A 16 -26.34 -11.60 -21.64
C LYS A 16 -26.36 -13.12 -21.78
N VAL A 17 -25.61 -13.83 -20.93
CA VAL A 17 -25.55 -15.29 -20.87
C VAL A 17 -25.81 -15.74 -19.45
N ASP A 18 -26.46 -16.91 -19.28
CA ASP A 18 -26.73 -17.50 -17.98
C ASP A 18 -25.45 -18.14 -17.43
N TRP A 19 -25.08 -17.76 -16.20
CA TRP A 19 -23.88 -18.23 -15.50
C TRP A 19 -24.24 -18.80 -14.11
N LEU A 20 -23.58 -19.88 -13.75
CA LEU A 20 -23.61 -20.38 -12.37
C LEU A 20 -22.77 -19.46 -11.49
N ALA A 21 -23.34 -19.02 -10.38
CA ALA A 21 -22.67 -18.19 -9.39
C ALA A 21 -22.95 -18.66 -7.97
N LEU A 22 -22.09 -18.27 -7.05
CA LEU A 22 -22.35 -18.30 -5.61
C LEU A 22 -22.65 -16.86 -5.18
N SER A 23 -23.87 -16.60 -4.74
CA SER A 23 -24.38 -15.27 -4.45
C SER A 23 -24.62 -15.09 -2.95
N CYS A 24 -24.35 -13.88 -2.47
CA CYS A 24 -24.75 -13.41 -1.16
C CYS A 24 -25.74 -12.26 -1.35
N PHE A 25 -27.02 -12.52 -1.04
CA PHE A 25 -28.06 -11.50 -1.00
C PHE A 25 -28.04 -10.84 0.36
N MET A 26 -28.16 -9.52 0.39
CA MET A 26 -28.12 -8.75 1.65
C MET A 26 -29.21 -7.69 1.64
N THR A 27 -29.97 -7.61 2.74
CA THR A 27 -30.86 -6.47 3.02
C THR A 27 -30.11 -5.50 3.92
N ILE A 28 -29.87 -4.29 3.42
CA ILE A 28 -29.09 -3.28 4.13
C ILE A 28 -30.00 -2.09 4.45
N ASP A 29 -29.96 -1.63 5.70
CA ASP A 29 -30.73 -0.47 6.14
C ASP A 29 -30.06 0.85 5.74
N ASN A 30 -30.76 1.97 5.98
CA ASN A 30 -30.26 3.32 5.68
C ASN A 30 -29.08 3.79 6.55
N LYS A 31 -28.62 2.94 7.49
CA LYS A 31 -27.40 3.16 8.29
C LYS A 31 -26.27 2.23 7.86
N GLY A 32 -26.44 1.49 6.76
CA GLY A 32 -25.47 0.54 6.24
C GLY A 32 -25.37 -0.76 7.04
N LYS A 33 -26.35 -1.08 7.92
CA LYS A 33 -26.35 -2.35 8.65
C LYS A 33 -27.00 -3.45 7.79
N VAL A 34 -26.34 -4.57 7.64
CA VAL A 34 -26.92 -5.80 7.08
C VAL A 34 -27.93 -6.32 8.10
N CYS A 35 -29.21 -6.29 7.74
CA CYS A 35 -30.32 -6.74 8.59
C CYS A 35 -30.66 -8.22 8.35
N ASP A 36 -30.48 -8.68 7.11
CA ASP A 36 -30.73 -10.05 6.70
C ASP A 36 -29.81 -10.39 5.54
N HIS A 37 -29.48 -11.69 5.39
CA HIS A 37 -28.68 -12.18 4.27
C HIS A 37 -28.97 -13.64 3.94
N GLU A 38 -28.81 -13.98 2.67
CA GLU A 38 -28.92 -15.34 2.16
C GLU A 38 -27.73 -15.67 1.26
N ILE A 39 -27.16 -16.84 1.45
CA ILE A 39 -26.07 -17.37 0.61
C ILE A 39 -26.63 -18.52 -0.19
N ALA A 40 -26.54 -18.46 -1.52
CA ALA A 40 -27.14 -19.44 -2.41
C ALA A 40 -26.32 -19.71 -3.66
N GLU A 41 -26.42 -20.95 -4.15
CA GLU A 41 -26.03 -21.29 -5.54
C GLU A 41 -27.10 -20.74 -6.49
N THR A 42 -26.69 -19.93 -7.44
CA THR A 42 -27.62 -19.20 -8.31
C THR A 42 -27.25 -19.31 -9.77
N VAL A 43 -28.24 -19.01 -10.62
CA VAL A 43 -28.02 -18.71 -12.04
C VAL A 43 -28.24 -17.24 -12.21
N ILE A 44 -27.22 -16.53 -12.70
CA ILE A 44 -27.28 -15.08 -12.96
C ILE A 44 -27.12 -14.78 -14.43
N LYS A 45 -27.71 -13.68 -14.87
CA LYS A 45 -27.55 -13.15 -16.22
C LYS A 45 -27.19 -11.68 -16.13
N THR A 46 -25.92 -11.38 -16.29
CA THR A 46 -25.41 -10.01 -16.25
C THR A 46 -25.95 -9.20 -17.42
N SER A 47 -26.52 -8.03 -17.15
CA SER A 47 -27.11 -7.16 -18.19
C SER A 47 -26.06 -6.55 -19.09
N GLU A 48 -25.00 -5.97 -18.51
CA GLU A 48 -23.90 -5.32 -19.22
C GLU A 48 -22.56 -5.53 -18.53
N ARG A 49 -21.47 -5.45 -19.29
CA ARG A 49 -20.11 -5.38 -18.76
C ARG A 49 -19.66 -3.92 -18.75
N MET A 50 -19.87 -3.25 -17.64
CA MET A 50 -19.46 -1.86 -17.47
C MET A 50 -17.98 -1.73 -17.15
N THR A 51 -17.39 -0.59 -17.49
CA THR A 51 -16.04 -0.20 -17.09
C THR A 51 -16.11 0.86 -15.99
N TYR A 52 -15.09 0.93 -15.13
CA TYR A 52 -15.00 1.99 -14.10
C TYR A 52 -15.05 3.38 -14.75
N THR A 53 -14.34 3.56 -15.86
CA THR A 53 -14.31 4.84 -16.59
C THR A 53 -15.69 5.26 -17.09
N ASP A 54 -16.47 4.34 -17.69
CA ASP A 54 -17.79 4.69 -18.21
C ASP A 54 -18.77 5.03 -17.09
N VAL A 55 -18.76 4.24 -15.99
CA VAL A 55 -19.65 4.50 -14.84
C VAL A 55 -19.26 5.81 -14.16
N THR A 56 -17.97 6.11 -14.02
CA THR A 56 -17.52 7.40 -13.45
C THR A 56 -17.96 8.56 -14.33
N LYS A 57 -17.84 8.47 -15.66
CA LYS A 57 -18.32 9.51 -16.58
C LYS A 57 -19.84 9.72 -16.49
N ILE A 58 -20.61 8.64 -16.30
CA ILE A 58 -22.07 8.74 -16.10
C ILE A 58 -22.38 9.46 -14.78
N LEU A 59 -21.73 9.06 -13.67
CA LEU A 59 -22.08 9.57 -12.35
C LEU A 59 -21.51 10.96 -12.08
N ARG A 60 -20.22 11.19 -12.39
CA ARG A 60 -19.51 12.42 -12.08
C ARG A 60 -19.61 13.44 -13.22
N ASP A 61 -19.23 13.03 -14.43
CA ASP A 61 -19.07 13.95 -15.56
C ASP A 61 -20.39 14.18 -16.30
N LYS A 62 -21.41 13.34 -16.02
CA LYS A 62 -22.76 13.40 -16.62
C LYS A 62 -22.72 13.38 -18.14
N ASP A 63 -21.88 12.48 -18.71
CA ASP A 63 -21.72 12.30 -20.15
C ASP A 63 -23.05 11.89 -20.80
N GLU A 64 -23.60 12.79 -21.62
CA GLU A 64 -24.93 12.61 -22.22
C GLU A 64 -24.99 11.41 -23.19
N GLU A 65 -23.92 11.09 -23.89
CA GLU A 65 -23.87 9.96 -24.82
C GLU A 65 -23.92 8.63 -24.07
N LEU A 66 -23.12 8.51 -23.00
CA LEU A 66 -23.11 7.31 -22.15
C LEU A 66 -24.42 7.17 -21.37
N ILE A 67 -24.97 8.26 -20.85
CA ILE A 67 -26.28 8.27 -20.18
C ILE A 67 -27.38 7.79 -21.13
N LYS A 68 -27.41 8.28 -22.38
CA LYS A 68 -28.39 7.84 -23.37
C LYS A 68 -28.20 6.38 -23.76
N LYS A 69 -26.95 5.92 -23.84
CA LYS A 69 -26.63 4.52 -24.19
C LYS A 69 -27.04 3.53 -23.10
N TYR A 70 -26.90 3.91 -21.87
CA TYR A 70 -27.14 3.08 -20.67
C TYR A 70 -28.26 3.63 -19.79
N ASP A 71 -29.27 4.31 -20.40
CA ASP A 71 -30.36 4.99 -19.69
C ASP A 71 -31.07 4.09 -18.67
N TYR A 72 -31.26 2.82 -19.02
CA TYR A 72 -31.90 1.81 -18.18
C TYR A 72 -31.08 1.35 -16.96
N LEU A 73 -29.80 1.74 -16.85
CA LEU A 73 -28.92 1.43 -15.71
C LEU A 73 -28.55 2.66 -14.87
N VAL A 74 -28.85 3.87 -15.36
CA VAL A 74 -28.40 5.11 -14.71
C VAL A 74 -28.95 5.24 -13.28
N ASP A 75 -30.20 4.88 -13.04
CA ASP A 75 -30.80 4.95 -11.72
C ASP A 75 -30.26 3.87 -10.77
N ASP A 76 -29.91 2.69 -11.32
CA ASP A 76 -29.19 1.66 -10.56
C ASP A 76 -27.81 2.18 -10.12
N PHE A 77 -27.05 2.82 -11.00
CA PHE A 77 -25.73 3.39 -10.65
C PHE A 77 -25.84 4.48 -9.58
N LYS A 78 -26.86 5.34 -9.62
CA LYS A 78 -27.09 6.33 -8.56
C LYS A 78 -27.42 5.68 -7.22
N THR A 79 -28.24 4.62 -7.23
CA THR A 79 -28.58 3.86 -6.03
C THR A 79 -27.35 3.14 -5.47
N MET A 80 -26.50 2.58 -6.35
CA MET A 80 -25.21 1.98 -5.94
C MET A 80 -24.27 3.02 -5.33
N GLU A 81 -24.19 4.23 -5.89
CA GLU A 81 -23.41 5.33 -5.33
C GLU A 81 -23.93 5.72 -3.95
N GLU A 82 -25.24 5.90 -3.77
CA GLU A 82 -25.85 6.21 -2.48
C GLU A 82 -25.52 5.15 -1.43
N LEU A 83 -25.68 3.87 -1.78
CA LEU A 83 -25.34 2.77 -0.88
C LEU A 83 -23.83 2.73 -0.56
N CYS A 84 -22.97 2.96 -1.54
CA CYS A 84 -21.54 3.06 -1.32
C CYS A 84 -21.18 4.13 -0.29
N LEU A 85 -21.77 5.32 -0.40
CA LEU A 85 -21.51 6.42 0.54
C LEU A 85 -21.98 6.07 1.96
N ILE A 86 -23.12 5.41 2.10
CA ILE A 86 -23.63 4.94 3.40
C ILE A 86 -22.69 3.90 4.02
N LEU A 87 -22.25 2.90 3.24
CA LEU A 87 -21.34 1.87 3.70
C LEU A 87 -19.99 2.44 4.11
N ARG A 88 -19.44 3.34 3.28
CA ARG A 88 -18.17 4.02 3.55
C ARG A 88 -18.26 4.86 4.82
N GLU A 89 -19.31 5.66 4.98
CA GLU A 89 -19.53 6.46 6.19
C GLU A 89 -19.58 5.58 7.46
N LYS A 90 -20.29 4.44 7.40
CA LYS A 90 -20.34 3.47 8.50
C LYS A 90 -18.95 2.90 8.81
N ARG A 91 -18.18 2.52 7.78
CA ARG A 91 -16.83 1.97 7.92
C ARG A 91 -15.88 3.00 8.55
N MET A 92 -15.91 4.24 8.06
CA MET A 92 -15.09 5.32 8.61
C MET A 92 -15.48 5.66 10.05
N LYS A 93 -16.77 5.70 10.40
CA LYS A 93 -17.24 5.90 11.78
C LYS A 93 -16.81 4.77 12.72
N ARG A 94 -16.64 3.54 12.20
CA ARG A 94 -16.11 2.40 12.95
C ARG A 94 -14.62 2.55 13.26
N GLY A 95 -13.89 3.38 12.50
CA GLY A 95 -12.48 3.66 12.69
C GLY A 95 -11.59 2.97 11.65
N ALA A 96 -12.12 2.57 10.51
CA ALA A 96 -11.29 2.01 9.45
C ALA A 96 -10.24 3.03 8.98
N ILE A 97 -9.02 2.55 8.77
CA ILE A 97 -7.92 3.36 8.27
C ILE A 97 -7.95 3.29 6.74
N ASP A 98 -8.03 4.44 6.10
CA ASP A 98 -8.03 4.55 4.65
C ASP A 98 -6.73 5.21 4.21
N PHE A 99 -5.77 4.40 3.77
CA PHE A 99 -4.54 4.90 3.19
C PHE A 99 -4.80 5.17 1.71
N ASP A 100 -4.71 6.43 1.32
CA ASP A 100 -4.91 6.87 -0.06
C ASP A 100 -3.53 7.07 -0.73
N PHE A 101 -2.75 5.98 -0.83
CA PHE A 101 -1.49 6.00 -1.57
C PHE A 101 -1.75 5.87 -3.07
N GLU A 102 -1.01 6.65 -3.83
CA GLU A 102 -1.05 6.61 -5.28
C GLU A 102 -0.33 5.36 -5.80
N GLU A 103 -1.06 4.50 -6.51
CA GLU A 103 -0.49 3.36 -7.23
C GLU A 103 -0.03 3.82 -8.61
N SER A 104 1.04 3.24 -9.13
CA SER A 104 1.54 3.54 -10.48
C SER A 104 0.68 2.87 -11.53
N LYS A 105 0.28 3.62 -12.56
CA LYS A 105 -0.30 3.08 -13.78
C LYS A 105 0.70 3.18 -14.91
N ILE A 106 1.31 2.05 -15.27
CA ILE A 106 2.29 1.96 -16.34
C ILE A 106 1.58 1.67 -17.66
N ILE A 107 1.74 2.54 -18.65
CA ILE A 107 1.16 2.41 -19.98
C ILE A 107 2.22 1.87 -20.93
N LEU A 108 1.96 0.69 -21.48
CA LEU A 108 2.87 0.01 -22.39
C LEU A 108 2.40 0.16 -23.84
N ASN A 109 3.36 0.21 -24.78
CA ASN A 109 3.07 0.03 -26.19
C ASN A 109 2.90 -1.44 -26.57
N ASP A 110 2.62 -1.74 -27.85
CA ASP A 110 2.42 -3.11 -28.33
C ASP A 110 3.64 -4.02 -28.18
N ASN A 111 4.83 -3.44 -28.02
CA ASN A 111 6.09 -4.16 -27.78
C ASN A 111 6.42 -4.33 -26.30
N GLY A 112 5.56 -3.88 -25.39
CA GLY A 112 5.77 -3.97 -23.95
C GLY A 112 6.74 -2.94 -23.38
N LYS A 113 7.15 -1.90 -24.16
CA LYS A 113 7.96 -0.79 -23.67
C LYS A 113 7.05 0.26 -23.00
N PRO A 114 7.42 0.79 -21.82
CA PRO A 114 6.65 1.85 -21.16
C PRO A 114 6.72 3.16 -21.97
N ILE A 115 5.56 3.76 -22.19
CA ILE A 115 5.42 5.04 -22.91
C ILE A 115 4.94 6.17 -22.00
N ASP A 116 4.25 5.83 -20.92
CA ASP A 116 3.77 6.78 -19.93
C ASP A 116 3.59 6.10 -18.57
N ILE A 117 3.85 6.85 -17.48
CA ILE A 117 3.64 6.41 -16.10
C ILE A 117 2.94 7.55 -15.37
N LYS A 118 1.82 7.23 -14.73
CA LYS A 118 1.01 8.19 -13.99
C LYS A 118 0.33 7.57 -12.80
N PRO A 119 -0.08 8.36 -11.81
CA PRO A 119 -0.86 7.88 -10.68
C PRO A 119 -2.18 7.25 -11.15
N TYR A 120 -2.59 6.18 -10.47
CA TYR A 120 -3.89 5.56 -10.66
C TYR A 120 -4.93 6.22 -9.76
N GLU A 121 -5.84 6.98 -10.35
CA GLU A 121 -6.90 7.64 -9.61
C GLU A 121 -8.01 6.64 -9.21
N ARG A 122 -8.33 6.58 -7.93
CA ARG A 122 -9.48 5.82 -7.41
C ARG A 122 -10.77 6.62 -7.58
N GLU A 123 -11.47 6.34 -8.64
CA GLU A 123 -12.72 6.97 -9.04
C GLU A 123 -13.91 6.44 -8.23
N ILE A 124 -15.07 7.15 -8.29
CA ILE A 124 -16.30 6.73 -7.59
C ILE A 124 -16.74 5.30 -7.95
N ALA A 125 -16.61 4.91 -9.21
CA ALA A 125 -16.98 3.57 -9.65
C ALA A 125 -16.10 2.47 -9.00
N ASN A 126 -14.81 2.74 -8.76
CA ASN A 126 -13.93 1.85 -8.02
C ASN A 126 -14.40 1.70 -6.58
N ARG A 127 -14.72 2.82 -5.92
CA ARG A 127 -15.18 2.85 -4.52
C ARG A 127 -16.50 2.11 -4.33
N ILE A 128 -17.43 2.20 -5.29
CA ILE A 128 -18.70 1.44 -5.27
C ILE A 128 -18.41 -0.06 -5.17
N ILE A 129 -17.58 -0.57 -6.06
CA ILE A 129 -17.28 -2.01 -6.08
C ILE A 129 -16.48 -2.42 -4.84
N GLU A 130 -15.53 -1.59 -4.39
CA GLU A 130 -14.76 -1.82 -3.16
C GLU A 130 -15.68 -1.97 -1.94
N GLU A 131 -16.57 -1.01 -1.67
CA GLU A 131 -17.47 -1.09 -0.52
C GLU A 131 -18.44 -2.29 -0.59
N PHE A 132 -18.89 -2.65 -1.79
CA PHE A 132 -19.74 -3.83 -2.00
C PHE A 132 -18.97 -5.13 -1.78
N MET A 133 -17.70 -5.21 -2.21
CA MET A 133 -16.85 -6.35 -1.91
C MET A 133 -16.57 -6.45 -0.41
N LEU A 134 -16.30 -5.32 0.27
CA LEU A 134 -16.02 -5.29 1.71
C LEU A 134 -17.22 -5.79 2.51
N VAL A 135 -18.43 -5.27 2.28
CA VAL A 135 -19.63 -5.69 3.01
C VAL A 135 -19.97 -7.15 2.75
N CYS A 136 -19.77 -7.65 1.53
CA CYS A 136 -19.97 -9.05 1.20
C CYS A 136 -18.96 -9.94 1.94
N ASN A 137 -17.68 -9.58 1.92
CA ASN A 137 -16.61 -10.31 2.61
C ASN A 137 -16.83 -10.37 4.12
N GLU A 138 -17.25 -9.25 4.75
CA GLU A 138 -17.61 -9.18 6.17
C GLU A 138 -18.80 -10.10 6.48
N THR A 139 -19.87 -10.04 5.68
CA THR A 139 -21.10 -10.80 5.89
C THR A 139 -20.85 -12.32 5.77
N ILE A 140 -20.07 -12.75 4.77
CA ILE A 140 -19.69 -14.15 4.59
C ILE A 140 -18.81 -14.63 5.77
N ALA A 141 -17.84 -13.82 6.20
CA ALA A 141 -16.97 -14.19 7.31
C ALA A 141 -17.74 -14.34 8.62
N GLU A 142 -18.65 -13.42 8.93
CA GLU A 142 -19.51 -13.49 10.11
C GLU A 142 -20.43 -14.70 10.07
N HIS A 143 -21.10 -14.95 8.93
CA HIS A 143 -21.97 -16.13 8.77
C HIS A 143 -21.21 -17.42 9.04
N MET A 144 -20.05 -17.60 8.41
CA MET A 144 -19.26 -18.81 8.54
C MET A 144 -18.63 -18.97 9.94
N PHE A 145 -18.30 -17.89 10.61
CA PHE A 145 -17.83 -17.93 11.99
C PHE A 145 -18.84 -18.61 12.93
N TRP A 146 -20.11 -18.24 12.82
CA TRP A 146 -21.16 -18.80 13.67
C TRP A 146 -21.51 -20.27 13.34
N THR A 147 -21.07 -20.80 12.20
CA THR A 147 -21.22 -22.22 11.89
C THR A 147 -20.22 -23.11 12.62
N ASN A 148 -19.14 -22.56 13.17
CA ASN A 148 -18.01 -23.26 13.77
C ASN A 148 -17.33 -24.30 12.84
N LEU A 149 -17.43 -24.08 11.52
CA LEU A 149 -16.77 -24.91 10.51
C LEU A 149 -15.35 -24.41 10.25
N PRO A 150 -14.40 -25.31 9.88
CA PRO A 150 -13.09 -24.87 9.40
C PRO A 150 -13.23 -23.91 8.21
N PHE A 151 -12.61 -22.75 8.33
CA PHE A 151 -12.76 -21.67 7.35
C PHE A 151 -11.46 -20.87 7.19
N VAL A 152 -11.31 -20.12 6.11
CA VAL A 152 -10.15 -19.24 5.86
C VAL A 152 -10.54 -17.80 6.10
N TYR A 153 -9.92 -17.18 7.11
CA TYR A 153 -10.11 -15.75 7.39
C TYR A 153 -8.96 -14.92 6.85
N ARG A 154 -9.20 -13.63 6.62
CA ARG A 154 -8.19 -12.61 6.34
C ARG A 154 -8.05 -11.74 7.58
N VAL A 155 -6.90 -11.80 8.20
CA VAL A 155 -6.61 -11.18 9.48
C VAL A 155 -5.55 -10.10 9.30
N HIS A 156 -5.72 -8.99 10.00
CA HIS A 156 -4.72 -7.94 10.12
C HIS A 156 -4.54 -7.64 11.61
N GLU A 157 -3.40 -8.06 12.14
CA GLU A 157 -3.07 -7.92 13.54
C GLU A 157 -2.87 -6.44 13.93
N ASN A 158 -2.86 -6.16 15.24
CA ASN A 158 -2.53 -4.83 15.75
C ASN A 158 -1.14 -4.42 15.27
N PRO A 159 -0.87 -3.11 15.13
CA PRO A 159 0.46 -2.60 14.82
C PRO A 159 1.52 -3.12 15.79
N ASP A 160 2.76 -3.16 15.34
CA ASP A 160 3.92 -3.47 16.17
C ASP A 160 4.09 -2.40 17.26
N GLU A 161 4.17 -2.83 18.54
CA GLU A 161 4.17 -1.90 19.67
C GLU A 161 5.40 -0.97 19.66
N GLU A 162 6.60 -1.50 19.36
CA GLU A 162 7.83 -0.71 19.33
C GLU A 162 7.81 0.32 18.18
N LYS A 163 7.34 -0.09 17.03
CA LYS A 163 7.20 0.83 15.88
C LYS A 163 6.14 1.89 16.13
N LEU A 164 5.07 1.51 16.83
CA LEU A 164 4.01 2.46 17.17
C LEU A 164 4.46 3.48 18.22
N GLU A 165 5.34 3.09 19.15
CA GLU A 165 5.96 4.03 20.09
C GLU A 165 6.87 5.01 19.34
N LYS A 166 7.73 4.53 18.45
CA LYS A 166 8.56 5.40 17.59
C LYS A 166 7.69 6.36 16.76
N PHE A 167 6.59 5.85 16.18
CA PHE A 167 5.63 6.69 15.46
C PHE A 167 5.00 7.75 16.35
N ARG A 168 4.59 7.40 17.56
CA ARG A 168 4.03 8.36 18.57
C ARG A 168 5.03 9.48 18.86
N ASP A 169 6.28 9.12 19.13
CA ASP A 169 7.33 10.09 19.50
C ASP A 169 7.63 11.00 18.29
N PHE A 170 7.64 10.46 17.08
CA PHE A 170 7.78 11.25 15.86
C PHE A 170 6.64 12.27 15.68
N ILE A 171 5.37 11.85 15.77
CA ILE A 171 4.25 12.77 15.61
C ILE A 171 4.15 13.79 16.74
N TYR A 172 4.66 13.46 17.94
CA TYR A 172 4.74 14.38 19.05
C TYR A 172 5.69 15.56 18.73
N ASN A 173 6.82 15.29 18.09
CA ASN A 173 7.75 16.32 17.62
C ASN A 173 7.13 17.22 16.55
N LEU A 174 6.14 16.71 15.79
CA LEU A 174 5.35 17.50 14.84
C LEU A 174 4.17 18.25 15.51
N GLY A 175 4.02 18.18 16.83
CA GLY A 175 2.95 18.83 17.59
C GLY A 175 1.63 18.05 17.64
N TYR A 176 1.63 16.79 17.24
CA TYR A 176 0.46 15.91 17.32
C TYR A 176 0.56 14.97 18.53
N THR A 177 -0.57 14.73 19.17
CA THR A 177 -0.62 13.83 20.34
C THR A 177 -1.51 12.62 20.05
N MET A 178 -1.03 11.44 20.44
CA MET A 178 -1.75 10.18 20.36
C MET A 178 -1.68 9.47 21.71
N LYS A 179 -2.81 8.89 22.15
CA LYS A 179 -2.83 8.04 23.35
C LYS A 179 -2.53 6.61 22.91
N VAL A 180 -1.41 6.06 23.37
CA VAL A 180 -1.09 4.65 23.21
C VAL A 180 -1.65 3.89 24.41
N ALA A 181 -2.47 2.86 24.13
CA ALA A 181 -2.95 1.90 25.12
C ALA A 181 -2.52 0.50 24.65
N GLN A 182 -2.45 -0.47 25.57
CA GLN A 182 -2.09 -1.86 25.24
C GLN A 182 -3.00 -2.48 24.16
N ASP A 183 -4.29 -2.04 24.11
CA ASP A 183 -5.21 -2.38 23.03
C ASP A 183 -5.57 -1.11 22.26
N ILE A 184 -4.75 -0.78 21.26
CA ILE A 184 -5.01 0.39 20.43
C ILE A 184 -6.16 0.11 19.46
N HIS A 185 -7.18 0.97 19.51
CA HIS A 185 -8.26 0.91 18.54
C HIS A 185 -7.87 1.66 17.26
N PRO A 186 -8.14 1.11 16.04
CA PRO A 186 -7.78 1.75 14.77
C PRO A 186 -8.21 3.20 14.63
N ARG A 187 -9.34 3.57 15.24
CA ARG A 187 -9.86 4.94 15.25
C ARG A 187 -8.86 5.98 15.77
N ILE A 188 -7.99 5.61 16.72
CA ILE A 188 -6.98 6.55 17.26
C ILE A 188 -5.99 6.94 16.15
N LEU A 189 -5.60 5.98 15.32
CA LEU A 189 -4.70 6.21 14.20
C LEU A 189 -5.40 6.95 13.04
N GLN A 190 -6.67 6.62 12.80
CA GLN A 190 -7.51 7.36 11.86
C GLN A 190 -7.60 8.85 12.22
N GLU A 191 -7.85 9.17 13.51
CA GLU A 191 -7.91 10.56 13.99
C GLU A 191 -6.58 11.32 13.80
N VAL A 192 -5.43 10.64 13.85
CA VAL A 192 -4.14 11.26 13.54
C VAL A 192 -4.06 11.59 12.04
N LEU A 193 -4.41 10.64 11.17
CA LEU A 193 -4.41 10.85 9.71
C LEU A 193 -5.37 11.99 9.31
N GLU A 194 -6.55 12.05 9.92
CA GLU A 194 -7.50 13.15 9.67
C GLU A 194 -6.94 14.52 10.06
N LYS A 195 -6.16 14.61 11.15
CA LYS A 195 -5.56 15.87 11.60
C LYS A 195 -4.43 16.37 10.68
N VAL A 196 -3.73 15.48 10.01
CA VAL A 196 -2.63 15.84 9.10
C VAL A 196 -3.08 16.02 7.65
N LYS A 197 -4.30 15.61 7.34
CA LYS A 197 -4.85 15.65 5.98
C LYS A 197 -4.81 17.04 5.38
N GLY A 198 -4.26 17.15 4.15
CA GLY A 198 -4.06 18.41 3.43
C GLY A 198 -2.89 19.27 3.94
N LYS A 199 -2.09 18.75 4.88
CA LYS A 199 -0.90 19.43 5.39
C LYS A 199 0.37 18.85 4.78
N LYS A 200 1.49 19.56 4.93
CA LYS A 200 2.80 19.12 4.42
C LYS A 200 3.24 17.78 5.01
N GLU A 201 2.84 17.51 6.27
CA GLU A 201 3.21 16.30 7.02
C GLU A 201 2.36 15.08 6.65
N GLU A 202 1.32 15.21 5.84
CA GLU A 202 0.38 14.10 5.52
C GLU A 202 1.10 12.87 4.97
N THR A 203 1.94 13.05 3.95
CA THR A 203 2.66 11.95 3.31
C THR A 203 3.60 11.24 4.29
N VAL A 204 4.32 12.03 5.09
CA VAL A 204 5.26 11.52 6.10
C VAL A 204 4.56 10.69 7.14
N VAL A 205 3.53 11.27 7.76
CA VAL A 205 2.78 10.61 8.84
C VAL A 205 2.08 9.35 8.32
N SER A 206 1.50 9.40 7.12
CA SER A 206 0.85 8.25 6.49
C SER A 206 1.83 7.12 6.19
N THR A 207 3.02 7.44 5.66
CA THR A 207 4.07 6.46 5.35
C THR A 207 4.61 5.79 6.62
N LEU A 208 4.91 6.57 7.66
CA LEU A 208 5.41 6.03 8.92
C LEU A 208 4.37 5.18 9.63
N LEU A 209 3.12 5.62 9.61
CA LEU A 209 2.03 4.83 10.16
C LEU A 209 1.89 3.50 9.41
N LEU A 210 1.93 3.51 8.08
CA LEU A 210 1.89 2.27 7.28
C LEU A 210 3.05 1.33 7.62
N ARG A 211 4.26 1.85 7.79
CA ARG A 211 5.45 1.07 8.20
C ARG A 211 5.33 0.46 9.60
N SER A 212 4.51 1.04 10.47
CA SER A 212 4.23 0.49 11.81
C SER A 212 3.19 -0.62 11.79
N MET A 213 2.42 -0.75 10.71
CA MET A 213 1.39 -1.78 10.58
C MET A 213 1.97 -3.16 10.34
N MET A 214 1.30 -4.17 10.87
CA MET A 214 1.57 -5.56 10.52
C MET A 214 1.03 -5.87 9.13
N LYS A 215 1.58 -6.89 8.46
CA LYS A 215 1.03 -7.37 7.19
C LYS A 215 -0.19 -8.26 7.45
N ALA A 216 -1.25 -8.06 6.66
CA ALA A 216 -2.40 -8.95 6.71
C ALA A 216 -2.03 -10.35 6.21
N LYS A 217 -2.68 -11.39 6.77
CA LYS A 217 -2.42 -12.80 6.44
C LYS A 217 -3.70 -13.61 6.40
N TYR A 218 -3.65 -14.77 5.76
CA TYR A 218 -4.73 -15.77 5.86
C TYR A 218 -4.47 -16.70 7.04
N THR A 219 -5.52 -17.08 7.74
CA THR A 219 -5.46 -17.98 8.90
C THR A 219 -6.77 -18.75 9.05
N PRO A 220 -6.77 -19.96 9.64
CA PRO A 220 -7.99 -20.66 10.04
C PRO A 220 -8.65 -20.03 11.27
N GLU A 221 -7.91 -19.27 12.05
CA GLU A 221 -8.40 -18.63 13.27
C GLU A 221 -8.97 -17.24 12.95
N CYS A 222 -10.20 -16.99 13.41
CA CYS A 222 -10.84 -15.70 13.24
C CYS A 222 -10.30 -14.72 14.28
N SER A 223 -9.54 -13.72 13.83
CA SER A 223 -9.24 -12.52 14.59
C SER A 223 -9.66 -11.29 13.79
N SER A 224 -9.61 -10.12 14.40
CA SER A 224 -10.04 -8.87 13.75
C SER A 224 -9.14 -8.49 12.57
N HIS A 225 -9.68 -7.67 11.68
CA HIS A 225 -8.89 -6.98 10.65
C HIS A 225 -8.68 -5.52 11.06
N PHE A 226 -7.53 -5.21 11.67
CA PHE A 226 -7.23 -3.91 12.27
C PHE A 226 -7.48 -2.74 11.31
N GLY A 227 -6.85 -2.73 10.13
CA GLY A 227 -6.97 -1.62 9.18
C GLY A 227 -8.41 -1.35 8.71
N LEU A 228 -9.26 -2.38 8.62
CA LEU A 228 -10.69 -2.22 8.29
C LEU A 228 -11.56 -1.99 9.53
N ALA A 229 -11.00 -2.08 10.73
CA ALA A 229 -11.74 -2.11 11.99
C ALA A 229 -12.88 -3.15 11.95
N ALA A 230 -12.66 -4.30 11.29
CA ALA A 230 -13.65 -5.35 11.11
C ALA A 230 -13.40 -6.52 12.07
N THR A 231 -14.46 -6.97 12.75
CA THR A 231 -14.38 -8.13 13.65
C THR A 231 -14.23 -9.45 12.88
N TYR A 232 -14.96 -9.59 11.78
CA TYR A 232 -14.95 -10.75 10.92
C TYR A 232 -14.58 -10.31 9.51
N TYR A 233 -13.59 -10.95 8.90
CA TYR A 233 -13.23 -10.64 7.53
C TYR A 233 -12.65 -11.85 6.80
N CYS A 234 -13.02 -12.02 5.56
CA CYS A 234 -12.46 -13.00 4.65
C CYS A 234 -12.36 -12.44 3.23
N HIS A 235 -11.75 -13.16 2.34
CA HIS A 235 -11.76 -12.85 0.92
C HIS A 235 -12.65 -13.86 0.18
N PHE A 236 -13.80 -13.41 -0.28
CA PHE A 236 -14.79 -14.25 -0.97
C PHE A 236 -14.99 -13.85 -2.44
N THR A 237 -14.81 -12.59 -2.76
CA THR A 237 -15.30 -11.97 -3.99
C THR A 237 -14.41 -12.16 -5.22
N SER A 238 -13.24 -12.81 -5.12
CA SER A 238 -12.30 -12.93 -6.26
C SER A 238 -11.69 -14.33 -6.43
N PRO A 239 -12.52 -15.39 -6.61
CA PRO A 239 -12.05 -16.79 -6.68
C PRO A 239 -11.21 -17.12 -7.94
N ILE A 240 -11.23 -16.27 -8.97
CA ILE A 240 -10.43 -16.45 -10.19
C ILE A 240 -8.94 -16.18 -9.94
N ARG A 241 -8.62 -15.24 -9.07
CA ARG A 241 -7.26 -14.77 -8.84
C ARG A 241 -6.71 -15.05 -7.44
N ARG A 242 -7.57 -15.40 -6.48
CA ARG A 242 -7.18 -15.72 -5.10
C ARG A 242 -7.66 -17.13 -4.72
N TYR A 243 -6.72 -17.97 -4.35
CA TYR A 243 -7.03 -19.34 -3.94
C TYR A 243 -7.84 -19.43 -2.64
N PRO A 244 -7.64 -18.58 -1.62
CA PRO A 244 -8.51 -18.57 -0.45
C PRO A 244 -9.98 -18.38 -0.77
N ASP A 245 -10.32 -17.46 -1.67
CA ASP A 245 -11.70 -17.27 -2.12
C ASP A 245 -12.27 -18.53 -2.74
N LEU A 246 -11.51 -19.21 -3.61
CA LEU A 246 -11.93 -20.47 -4.22
C LEU A 246 -12.14 -21.58 -3.16
N GLN A 247 -11.27 -21.64 -2.15
CA GLN A 247 -11.42 -22.60 -1.06
C GLN A 247 -12.67 -22.29 -0.22
N ILE A 248 -12.93 -21.02 0.05
CA ILE A 248 -14.15 -20.55 0.73
C ILE A 248 -15.39 -20.93 -0.06
N HIS A 249 -15.42 -20.71 -1.38
CA HIS A 249 -16.53 -21.13 -2.23
C HIS A 249 -16.80 -22.63 -2.13
N ARG A 250 -15.77 -23.48 -2.10
CA ARG A 250 -15.91 -24.93 -1.95
C ARG A 250 -16.52 -25.31 -0.61
N ILE A 251 -16.07 -24.68 0.47
CA ILE A 251 -16.58 -24.93 1.83
C ILE A 251 -18.04 -24.52 1.91
N ILE A 252 -18.41 -23.34 1.43
CA ILE A 252 -19.77 -22.83 1.46
C ILE A 252 -20.69 -23.75 0.64
N LYS A 253 -20.26 -24.21 -0.54
CA LYS A 253 -21.07 -25.15 -1.35
C LYS A 253 -21.29 -26.49 -0.65
N GLU A 254 -20.29 -27.05 0.03
CA GLU A 254 -20.45 -28.23 0.84
C GLU A 254 -21.42 -28.01 2.01
N TYR A 255 -21.32 -26.84 2.68
CA TYR A 255 -22.20 -26.43 3.76
C TYR A 255 -23.66 -26.32 3.31
N LEU A 256 -23.92 -25.54 2.24
CA LEU A 256 -25.28 -25.40 1.69
C LEU A 256 -25.93 -26.71 1.27
N ASN A 257 -25.13 -27.66 0.83
CA ASN A 257 -25.59 -28.98 0.43
C ASN A 257 -25.65 -29.99 1.61
N GLY A 258 -25.43 -29.55 2.86
CA GLY A 258 -25.45 -30.42 4.05
C GLY A 258 -24.40 -31.54 4.04
N LYS A 259 -23.26 -31.32 3.35
CA LYS A 259 -22.21 -32.33 3.17
C LYS A 259 -21.09 -32.28 4.22
N ILE A 260 -21.17 -31.34 5.17
CA ILE A 260 -20.14 -31.18 6.22
C ILE A 260 -20.65 -31.75 7.53
N ASP A 261 -20.35 -33.04 7.79
CA ASP A 261 -20.47 -33.68 9.08
C ASP A 261 -19.17 -33.51 9.91
N GLU A 262 -19.16 -33.97 11.17
CA GLU A 262 -17.96 -33.89 12.04
C GLU A 262 -16.74 -34.56 11.42
N LYS A 263 -16.91 -35.68 10.72
CA LYS A 263 -15.82 -36.39 10.05
C LYS A 263 -15.28 -35.60 8.88
N ARG A 264 -16.15 -34.93 8.12
CA ARG A 264 -15.74 -34.03 7.03
C ARG A 264 -15.05 -32.77 7.57
N ALA A 265 -15.58 -32.16 8.62
CA ALA A 265 -14.99 -31.03 9.29
C ALA A 265 -13.56 -31.32 9.79
N THR A 266 -13.37 -32.47 10.45
CA THR A 266 -12.03 -32.91 10.90
C THR A 266 -11.05 -33.11 9.74
N ARG A 267 -11.49 -33.55 8.57
CA ARG A 267 -10.64 -33.67 7.38
C ARG A 267 -10.40 -32.31 6.67
N LEU A 268 -11.32 -31.38 6.83
CA LEU A 268 -11.26 -30.08 6.22
C LEU A 268 -10.27 -29.15 6.95
N ALA A 269 -10.18 -29.26 8.29
CA ALA A 269 -9.31 -28.41 9.11
C ALA A 269 -7.85 -28.36 8.62
N PRO A 270 -7.13 -29.47 8.39
CA PRO A 270 -5.76 -29.42 7.89
C PRO A 270 -5.67 -28.86 6.46
N ILE A 271 -6.70 -29.02 5.62
CA ILE A 271 -6.74 -28.44 4.27
C ILE A 271 -6.83 -26.92 4.36
N VAL A 272 -7.64 -26.41 5.26
CA VAL A 272 -7.80 -24.96 5.52
C VAL A 272 -6.49 -24.36 6.04
N ASP A 273 -5.83 -25.03 6.98
CA ASP A 273 -4.55 -24.57 7.53
C ASP A 273 -3.46 -24.48 6.45
N ILE A 274 -3.30 -25.54 5.64
CA ILE A 274 -2.36 -25.54 4.52
C ILE A 274 -2.70 -24.44 3.51
N ALA A 275 -3.99 -24.31 3.14
CA ALA A 275 -4.44 -23.30 2.19
C ALA A 275 -4.18 -21.87 2.68
N ALA A 276 -4.43 -21.58 3.96
CA ALA A 276 -4.18 -20.27 4.56
C ALA A 276 -2.69 -19.94 4.56
N LYS A 277 -1.84 -20.86 5.02
CA LYS A 277 -0.39 -20.67 5.08
C LYS A 277 0.22 -20.46 3.70
N GLN A 278 -0.03 -21.39 2.78
CA GLN A 278 0.51 -21.28 1.42
C GLN A 278 0.02 -20.04 0.70
N SER A 279 -1.26 -19.64 0.88
CA SER A 279 -1.79 -18.45 0.24
C SER A 279 -1.13 -17.18 0.76
N SER A 280 -0.81 -17.10 2.05
CA SER A 280 -0.10 -15.96 2.62
C SER A 280 1.36 -15.87 2.12
N GLU A 281 2.02 -17.01 1.93
CA GLU A 281 3.38 -17.07 1.39
C GLU A 281 3.39 -16.68 -0.10
N MET A 282 2.46 -17.25 -0.89
CA MET A 282 2.38 -16.99 -2.33
C MET A 282 1.89 -15.57 -2.65
N GLU A 283 1.05 -14.98 -1.82
CA GLU A 283 0.65 -13.58 -1.95
C GLU A 283 1.86 -12.66 -1.82
N ARG A 284 2.70 -12.85 -0.80
CA ARG A 284 3.93 -12.07 -0.63
C ARG A 284 4.91 -12.20 -1.79
N LEU A 285 5.08 -13.42 -2.29
CA LEU A 285 5.92 -13.67 -3.46
C LEU A 285 5.35 -13.01 -4.73
N ALA A 286 4.03 -13.02 -4.89
CA ALA A 286 3.38 -12.37 -6.02
C ALA A 286 3.48 -10.83 -5.96
N GLU A 287 3.30 -10.24 -4.77
CA GLU A 287 3.49 -8.81 -4.54
C GLU A 287 4.95 -8.37 -4.80
N GLU A 288 5.92 -9.18 -4.38
CA GLU A 288 7.34 -8.93 -4.63
C GLU A 288 7.65 -8.98 -6.13
N ALA A 289 7.16 -10.02 -6.83
CA ALA A 289 7.35 -10.15 -8.28
C ALA A 289 6.65 -9.01 -9.07
N GLU A 290 5.46 -8.56 -8.63
CA GLU A 290 4.74 -7.43 -9.24
C GLU A 290 5.55 -6.14 -9.06
N ARG A 291 6.02 -5.86 -7.86
CA ARG A 291 6.87 -4.70 -7.58
C ARG A 291 8.15 -4.71 -8.42
N GLU A 292 8.84 -5.85 -8.50
CA GLU A 292 10.05 -5.98 -9.32
C GLU A 292 9.81 -5.70 -10.81
N VAL A 293 8.64 -6.08 -11.34
CA VAL A 293 8.25 -5.77 -12.73
C VAL A 293 7.95 -4.28 -12.89
N ASP A 294 7.28 -3.68 -11.93
CA ASP A 294 6.98 -2.25 -11.95
C ASP A 294 8.28 -1.43 -11.87
N ASP A 295 9.21 -1.80 -10.98
CA ASP A 295 10.52 -1.16 -10.84
C ASP A 295 11.34 -1.28 -12.14
N LEU A 296 11.33 -2.47 -12.78
CA LEU A 296 11.95 -2.67 -14.09
C LEU A 296 11.35 -1.73 -15.15
N LYS A 297 10.01 -1.62 -15.19
CA LYS A 297 9.35 -0.75 -16.16
C LYS A 297 9.56 0.74 -15.88
N LYS A 298 9.65 1.13 -14.61
CA LYS A 298 10.04 2.49 -14.21
C LYS A 298 11.47 2.81 -14.63
N ALA A 299 12.41 1.88 -14.43
CA ALA A 299 13.79 2.03 -14.89
C ALA A 299 13.88 2.11 -16.43
N GLU A 300 13.19 1.24 -17.18
CA GLU A 300 13.12 1.31 -18.65
C GLU A 300 12.56 2.67 -19.14
N TYR A 301 11.58 3.24 -18.43
CA TYR A 301 10.99 4.54 -18.76
C TYR A 301 11.98 5.69 -18.53
N MET A 302 12.74 5.64 -17.43
CA MET A 302 13.71 6.67 -17.05
C MET A 302 15.00 6.60 -17.86
N MET A 303 15.31 5.47 -18.48
CA MET A 303 16.51 5.33 -19.32
C MET A 303 16.54 6.32 -20.49
N ASP A 304 15.39 6.59 -21.09
CA ASP A 304 15.28 7.56 -22.19
C ASP A 304 15.30 9.04 -21.68
N ARG A 305 15.36 9.26 -20.35
CA ARG A 305 15.25 10.57 -19.68
C ARG A 305 16.46 10.93 -18.84
N ILE A 306 17.57 10.23 -19.02
CA ILE A 306 18.84 10.57 -18.36
C ILE A 306 19.23 12.01 -18.75
N GLY A 307 19.51 12.83 -17.75
CA GLY A 307 19.88 14.24 -17.91
C GLY A 307 18.68 15.20 -17.83
N GLU A 308 17.44 14.71 -17.80
CA GLU A 308 16.25 15.57 -17.58
C GLU A 308 16.10 15.94 -16.10
N GLU A 309 15.51 17.11 -15.86
CA GLU A 309 15.26 17.68 -14.54
C GLU A 309 13.81 17.45 -14.12
N PHE A 310 13.59 17.15 -12.85
CA PHE A 310 12.28 16.87 -12.28
C PHE A 310 12.13 17.57 -10.93
N GLU A 311 10.90 17.91 -10.58
CA GLU A 311 10.49 18.23 -9.21
C GLU A 311 9.98 16.94 -8.55
N GLY A 312 10.39 16.70 -7.29
CA GLY A 312 9.98 15.53 -6.53
C GLY A 312 9.87 15.84 -5.03
N ILE A 313 9.43 14.84 -4.30
CA ILE A 313 9.29 14.89 -2.84
C ILE A 313 10.16 13.79 -2.24
N ILE A 314 10.88 14.09 -1.15
CA ILE A 314 11.65 13.09 -0.42
C ILE A 314 10.68 12.08 0.21
N SER A 315 10.67 10.86 -0.31
CA SER A 315 9.81 9.75 0.12
C SER A 315 10.42 8.88 1.21
N SER A 316 11.75 8.90 1.33
CA SER A 316 12.47 8.19 2.39
C SER A 316 13.84 8.79 2.64
N VAL A 317 14.28 8.76 3.91
CA VAL A 317 15.62 9.17 4.32
C VAL A 317 16.29 7.98 5.01
N THR A 318 17.52 7.67 4.59
CA THR A 318 18.32 6.55 5.09
C THR A 318 19.76 6.98 5.39
N SER A 319 20.53 6.14 6.05
CA SER A 319 21.94 6.43 6.34
C SER A 319 22.83 6.49 5.09
N PHE A 320 22.38 5.93 3.95
CA PHE A 320 23.14 5.91 2.70
C PHE A 320 22.62 6.90 1.65
N GLY A 321 21.52 7.63 1.93
CA GLY A 321 20.98 8.64 1.03
C GLY A 321 19.51 8.90 1.22
N ILE A 322 18.94 9.66 0.28
CA ILE A 322 17.53 9.99 0.24
C ILE A 322 16.87 9.41 -1.02
N PHE A 323 15.64 8.94 -0.86
CA PHE A 323 14.79 8.57 -2.00
C PHE A 323 13.88 9.74 -2.34
N VAL A 324 13.77 10.03 -3.63
CA VAL A 324 12.91 11.10 -4.15
C VAL A 324 11.87 10.49 -5.06
N GLU A 325 10.60 10.73 -4.74
CA GLU A 325 9.45 10.32 -5.54
C GLU A 325 9.00 11.47 -6.44
N LEU A 326 8.87 11.19 -7.72
CA LEU A 326 8.38 12.11 -8.73
C LEU A 326 6.85 12.13 -8.77
N PRO A 327 6.19 13.15 -9.34
CA PRO A 327 4.72 13.21 -9.46
C PRO A 327 4.08 12.05 -10.24
N ASN A 328 4.86 11.32 -11.00
CA ASN A 328 4.42 10.11 -11.71
C ASN A 328 4.69 8.82 -10.95
N THR A 329 4.97 8.90 -9.63
CA THR A 329 5.23 7.76 -8.74
C THR A 329 6.53 6.99 -9.01
N ILE A 330 7.45 7.56 -9.77
CA ILE A 330 8.79 7.00 -9.95
C ILE A 330 9.65 7.46 -8.78
N GLU A 331 10.31 6.52 -8.13
CA GLU A 331 11.25 6.77 -7.04
C GLU A 331 12.70 6.56 -7.52
N GLY A 332 13.61 7.42 -7.08
CA GLY A 332 15.04 7.30 -7.36
C GLY A 332 15.87 7.69 -6.14
N LEU A 333 17.08 7.14 -6.06
CA LEU A 333 18.04 7.35 -4.99
C LEU A 333 18.98 8.53 -5.31
N VAL A 334 19.12 9.45 -4.37
CA VAL A 334 20.27 10.35 -4.28
C VAL A 334 21.19 9.78 -3.20
N HIS A 335 22.32 9.25 -3.62
CA HIS A 335 23.27 8.67 -2.67
C HIS A 335 23.96 9.77 -1.85
N ILE A 336 24.25 9.49 -0.58
CA ILE A 336 24.85 10.49 0.33
C ILE A 336 26.20 10.99 -0.16
N THR A 337 26.94 10.18 -0.94
CA THR A 337 28.23 10.57 -1.54
C THR A 337 28.09 11.56 -2.70
N ASP A 338 26.87 11.69 -3.26
CA ASP A 338 26.59 12.60 -4.38
C ASP A 338 26.12 13.96 -3.88
N LEU A 339 26.03 14.14 -2.54
CA LEU A 339 25.80 15.42 -1.87
C LEU A 339 27.15 16.07 -1.57
N ASP A 340 27.71 16.75 -2.59
CA ASP A 340 29.10 17.28 -2.57
C ASP A 340 29.30 18.53 -1.70
N ASP A 341 28.21 19.17 -1.25
CA ASP A 341 28.24 20.48 -0.59
C ASP A 341 28.59 20.41 0.89
N ASP A 342 28.46 19.25 1.55
CA ASP A 342 28.83 19.04 2.96
C ASP A 342 28.96 17.55 3.30
N TYR A 343 29.37 17.25 4.54
CA TYR A 343 29.26 15.93 5.11
C TYR A 343 27.94 15.79 5.85
N TYR A 344 27.09 14.84 5.41
CA TYR A 344 25.76 14.62 5.94
C TYR A 344 25.73 13.51 6.99
N ILE A 345 24.98 13.74 8.07
CA ILE A 345 24.74 12.76 9.14
C ILE A 345 23.27 12.42 9.17
N TYR A 346 22.96 11.12 9.26
CA TYR A 346 21.62 10.62 9.38
C TYR A 346 21.13 10.71 10.82
N ASP A 347 20.01 11.39 11.03
CA ASP A 347 19.26 11.44 12.28
C ASP A 347 18.06 10.48 12.19
N GLU A 348 18.16 9.34 12.89
CA GLU A 348 17.11 8.32 12.90
C GLU A 348 15.84 8.79 13.62
N GLN A 349 15.97 9.67 14.64
CA GLN A 349 14.81 10.14 15.41
C GLN A 349 13.93 11.09 14.63
N HIS A 350 14.55 11.94 13.79
CA HIS A 350 13.85 12.93 13.01
C HIS A 350 13.72 12.56 11.52
N LEU A 351 14.27 11.40 11.11
CA LEU A 351 14.28 10.89 9.74
C LEU A 351 14.79 11.95 8.73
N MET A 352 15.97 12.49 9.01
CA MET A 352 16.59 13.54 8.20
C MET A 352 18.08 13.32 8.01
N LEU A 353 18.62 13.90 6.92
CA LEU A 353 20.05 14.12 6.75
C LEU A 353 20.39 15.54 7.12
N LEU A 354 21.38 15.73 7.99
CA LEU A 354 21.84 17.02 8.47
C LEU A 354 23.27 17.29 8.01
N GLY A 355 23.50 18.37 7.29
CA GLY A 355 24.83 18.85 6.91
C GLY A 355 25.58 19.42 8.13
N GLN A 356 26.82 18.97 8.31
CA GLN A 356 27.64 19.34 9.49
C GLN A 356 28.03 20.82 9.52
N ARG A 357 28.35 21.40 8.35
CA ARG A 357 28.88 22.78 8.20
C ARG A 357 27.80 23.75 7.74
N ASN A 358 27.13 23.38 6.63
CA ASN A 358 26.13 24.25 5.99
C ASN A 358 24.78 24.22 6.69
N LYS A 359 24.55 23.21 7.57
CA LYS A 359 23.30 22.97 8.31
C LYS A 359 22.08 22.79 7.40
N LYS A 360 22.32 22.41 6.16
CA LYS A 360 21.30 22.07 5.22
C LYS A 360 20.63 20.76 5.65
N VAL A 361 19.32 20.67 5.51
CA VAL A 361 18.54 19.54 5.98
C VAL A 361 17.75 18.95 4.84
N TYR A 362 17.76 17.62 4.74
CA TYR A 362 16.86 16.89 3.87
C TYR A 362 15.95 16.03 4.71
N ARG A 363 14.66 16.33 4.70
CA ARG A 363 13.65 15.61 5.49
C ARG A 363 12.66 14.89 4.61
N LEU A 364 12.09 13.86 5.15
CA LEU A 364 10.94 13.20 4.56
C LEU A 364 9.82 14.23 4.30
N GLY A 365 9.26 14.26 3.07
CA GLY A 365 8.20 15.18 2.67
C GLY A 365 8.67 16.52 2.10
N ASP A 366 9.98 16.82 2.12
CA ASP A 366 10.50 18.05 1.53
C ASP A 366 10.50 17.97 0.00
N SER A 367 10.14 19.09 -0.64
CA SER A 367 10.21 19.21 -2.10
C SER A 367 11.65 19.49 -2.52
N VAL A 368 12.12 18.80 -3.53
CA VAL A 368 13.47 18.92 -4.08
C VAL A 368 13.43 18.91 -5.60
N LYS A 369 14.40 19.60 -6.21
CA LYS A 369 14.62 19.54 -7.65
C LYS A 369 15.78 18.59 -7.93
N VAL A 370 15.54 17.60 -8.76
CA VAL A 370 16.49 16.53 -9.06
C VAL A 370 16.70 16.38 -10.56
N LYS A 371 17.85 15.83 -10.93
CA LYS A 371 18.20 15.45 -12.30
C LYS A 371 18.42 13.95 -12.35
N CYS A 372 17.88 13.28 -13.36
CA CYS A 372 18.17 11.87 -13.59
C CYS A 372 19.65 11.72 -14.02
N ALA A 373 20.47 11.20 -13.11
CA ALA A 373 21.91 11.07 -13.32
C ALA A 373 22.25 9.76 -14.03
N LYS A 374 21.69 8.64 -13.55
CA LYS A 374 21.98 7.30 -14.02
C LYS A 374 20.78 6.39 -13.81
N VAL A 375 20.63 5.40 -14.68
CA VAL A 375 19.66 4.31 -14.53
C VAL A 375 20.37 2.98 -14.69
N ASP A 376 20.14 2.07 -13.76
CA ASP A 376 20.63 0.70 -13.80
C ASP A 376 19.43 -0.25 -13.98
N ILE A 377 19.24 -0.73 -15.22
CA ILE A 377 18.10 -1.60 -15.56
C ILE A 377 18.25 -2.97 -14.92
N ASP A 378 19.48 -3.49 -14.82
CA ASP A 378 19.74 -4.84 -14.31
C ASP A 378 19.42 -4.92 -12.81
N ASN A 379 19.76 -3.87 -12.06
CA ASN A 379 19.42 -3.73 -10.63
C ASN A 379 18.07 -3.03 -10.40
N ARG A 380 17.43 -2.49 -11.45
CA ARG A 380 16.17 -1.75 -11.39
C ARG A 380 16.26 -0.48 -10.53
N GLU A 381 17.42 0.17 -10.54
CA GLU A 381 17.72 1.36 -9.74
C GLU A 381 17.78 2.60 -10.60
N ILE A 382 17.25 3.70 -10.07
CA ILE A 382 17.27 5.03 -10.67
C ILE A 382 18.04 5.94 -9.71
N PHE A 383 19.03 6.65 -10.23
CA PHE A 383 19.86 7.57 -9.45
C PHE A 383 19.59 9.00 -9.88
N PHE A 384 19.44 9.86 -8.88
CA PHE A 384 19.23 11.28 -9.05
C PHE A 384 20.37 12.10 -8.47
N ASP A 385 20.70 13.25 -9.10
CA ASP A 385 21.49 14.31 -8.51
C ASP A 385 20.53 15.40 -8.00
N ILE A 386 20.82 15.99 -6.84
CA ILE A 386 20.08 17.17 -6.36
C ILE A 386 20.63 18.41 -7.05
N LEU A 387 19.71 19.21 -7.60
CA LEU A 387 20.03 20.48 -8.24
C LEU A 387 19.86 21.68 -7.30
N ASP A 388 18.82 21.63 -6.47
CA ASP A 388 18.52 22.70 -5.51
C ASP A 388 17.68 22.18 -4.33
N SER A 389 18.02 22.64 -3.12
CA SER A 389 17.19 22.50 -1.93
C SER A 389 17.49 23.69 -1.01
N GLU A 390 16.54 24.58 -0.84
CA GLU A 390 16.70 25.82 -0.08
C GLU A 390 16.44 25.70 1.42
N GLN A 391 16.47 24.51 2.02
CA GLN A 391 16.05 24.34 3.42
C GLN A 391 17.23 24.38 4.40
N ASN A 392 17.12 25.26 5.39
CA ASN A 392 18.12 25.45 6.44
C ASN A 392 17.51 25.12 7.82
N LEU A 393 18.27 24.45 8.68
CA LEU A 393 17.80 24.02 10.00
C LEU A 393 17.25 25.18 10.86
N GLU A 394 17.81 26.37 10.71
CA GLU A 394 17.40 27.57 11.47
C GLU A 394 16.00 28.08 11.11
N GLU A 395 15.48 27.74 9.92
CA GLU A 395 14.11 28.09 9.51
C GLU A 395 13.04 27.07 9.97
N ILE A 396 13.47 25.91 10.42
CA ILE A 396 12.62 24.73 10.59
C ILE A 396 12.32 24.43 12.06
N LEU A 397 13.28 24.67 12.94
CA LEU A 397 13.17 24.33 14.38
C LEU A 397 13.36 25.60 15.25
N PRO A 398 12.71 25.67 16.42
CA PRO A 398 13.01 26.69 17.41
C PRO A 398 14.49 26.65 17.79
N SER A 399 15.09 27.81 18.02
CA SER A 399 16.54 27.97 18.25
C SER A 399 17.12 27.12 19.39
N GLU A 400 16.29 26.72 20.37
CA GLU A 400 16.69 25.87 21.49
C GLU A 400 16.79 24.39 21.10
N GLU A 401 15.89 23.88 20.22
CA GLU A 401 15.93 22.50 19.72
C GLU A 401 17.05 22.30 18.70
N THR A 402 17.27 23.27 17.84
CA THR A 402 18.40 23.29 16.89
C THR A 402 19.73 23.15 17.60
N ALA A 403 19.92 23.91 18.71
CA ALA A 403 21.13 23.85 19.51
C ALA A 403 21.31 22.47 20.22
N SER A 404 20.23 21.85 20.65
CA SER A 404 20.21 20.54 21.28
C SER A 404 20.63 19.42 20.31
N ILE A 405 20.02 19.39 19.11
CA ILE A 405 20.33 18.40 18.07
C ILE A 405 21.78 18.50 17.62
N ILE A 406 22.28 19.73 17.40
CA ILE A 406 23.69 19.97 17.03
C ILE A 406 24.63 19.54 18.16
N ALA A 407 24.24 19.71 19.41
CA ALA A 407 25.04 19.31 20.57
C ALA A 407 25.06 17.78 20.76
N GLU A 408 23.96 17.09 20.49
CA GLU A 408 23.88 15.63 20.53
C GLU A 408 24.70 14.98 19.42
N VAL A 409 24.56 15.46 18.19
CA VAL A 409 25.33 15.00 17.03
C VAL A 409 26.84 15.21 17.25
N LYS A 410 27.25 16.34 17.85
CA LYS A 410 28.65 16.58 18.22
C LYS A 410 29.14 15.68 19.36
N LYS A 411 28.25 15.20 20.21
CA LYS A 411 28.59 14.31 21.33
C LYS A 411 28.76 12.86 20.89
N GLU A 412 27.97 12.39 19.94
CA GLU A 412 28.05 11.04 19.39
C GLU A 412 29.21 10.82 18.44
N PHE A 413 29.56 11.84 17.66
CA PHE A 413 30.54 11.70 16.58
C PHE A 413 31.86 12.42 16.81
N GLY A 414 32.11 12.96 18.01
CA GLY A 414 33.37 13.51 18.52
C GLY A 414 34.25 14.22 17.49
N THR A 415 34.50 15.50 17.67
CA THR A 415 35.51 16.22 16.90
C THR A 415 36.85 15.47 16.90
N LYS A 416 37.21 14.83 15.78
CA LYS A 416 38.62 14.51 15.53
C LYS A 416 39.35 15.83 15.30
N PRO A 417 40.47 16.11 16.05
CA PRO A 417 41.26 17.29 15.80
C PRO A 417 41.92 17.22 14.44
N GLU A 418 41.91 18.35 13.75
CA GLU A 418 42.79 18.58 12.61
C GLU A 418 44.24 18.35 13.02
N THR A 419 44.89 17.38 12.45
CA THR A 419 46.36 17.31 12.42
C THR A 419 46.79 17.48 10.98
N GLU A 420 47.29 18.68 10.71
CA GLU A 420 48.20 18.94 9.62
C GLU A 420 49.49 18.09 9.76
N GLU A 421 50.09 17.82 8.59
CA GLU A 421 51.46 17.29 8.36
C GLU A 421 51.71 15.81 8.63
N SER A 422 51.92 15.02 7.60
CA SER A 422 53.23 14.86 7.01
C SER A 422 53.17 13.95 5.80
N MET A 423 53.63 14.51 4.67
CA MET A 423 54.15 13.75 3.54
C MET A 423 55.39 12.99 4.03
N GLU A 424 55.33 11.69 4.06
CA GLU A 424 56.55 10.87 3.96
C GLU A 424 56.31 9.69 3.02
N THR A 425 57.16 9.69 2.03
CA THR A 425 57.36 8.68 1.03
C THR A 425 57.69 7.33 1.67
N ALA A 426 57.01 6.30 1.23
CA ALA A 426 57.51 4.93 1.38
C ALA A 426 57.42 4.21 0.06
N GLU A 427 58.58 4.03 -0.52
CA GLU A 427 58.89 3.11 -1.60
C GLU A 427 58.69 1.67 -1.17
N GLY A 428 58.21 0.86 -2.07
CA GLY A 428 58.61 -0.53 -2.25
C GLY A 428 57.94 -1.59 -1.40
N PHE A 429 57.02 -2.32 -2.00
CA PHE A 429 56.94 -3.78 -1.78
C PHE A 429 56.50 -4.46 -3.09
N GLU A 430 57.36 -5.33 -3.58
CA GLU A 430 57.14 -6.22 -4.71
C GLU A 430 56.20 -7.37 -4.31
N PRO A 431 55.53 -8.00 -5.28
CA PRO A 431 54.65 -9.14 -5.01
C PRO A 431 55.40 -10.44 -4.95
N GLU A 432 55.23 -11.24 -3.94
CA GLU A 432 55.60 -12.67 -3.95
C GLU A 432 54.47 -13.52 -4.53
N GLU A 433 54.84 -14.28 -5.51
CA GLU A 433 54.11 -15.39 -6.13
C GLU A 433 54.16 -16.66 -5.28
N GLU A 434 53.24 -17.59 -5.62
CA GLU A 434 53.26 -19.05 -5.35
C GLU A 434 52.56 -19.46 -4.02
N PHE A 435 51.80 -20.56 -3.94
CA PHE A 435 51.58 -21.80 -4.69
C PHE A 435 50.28 -22.48 -4.28
N ASN A 436 49.62 -23.17 -5.24
CA ASN A 436 48.83 -24.41 -5.21
C ASN A 436 48.41 -25.07 -3.86
N GLU A 437 47.13 -25.38 -3.67
CA GLU A 437 46.50 -26.70 -3.94
C GLU A 437 44.96 -26.56 -3.97
#